data_8368d2e47eb8c39282563cf471a0811d
#
_entry.id   8368d2e47eb8c39282563cf471a0811d
#
_cell.length_a   1.000
_cell.length_b   1.000
_cell.length_c   1.000
_cell.angle_alpha   90.00
_cell.angle_beta   90.00
_cell.angle_gamma   90.00
#
_symmetry.space_group_name_H-M   'P 1'
#
loop_
_entity.id
_entity.type
_entity.pdbx_description
1 polymer ?
#
loop_
_entity_poly.entity_id
_entity_poly.type
_entity_poly.pdbx_seq_one_letter_code
_entity_poly.pdbx_strand_id
1 'polypeptide(L)'
;MSYVLTQPAALAAAATELSGLGTAIGEAAAAAAAPTTGLMSAAADEVSAAIANFFGLYGREFQTASARLGTLYQGLVQNLTSTVDYYVNAEAINTAQLRQSVTSGLYRPTSPPVFPPFTGVTNAIAMGGTGTPIPGPTYLNAVNQLFIQPNSPGAILTSLVTPEQLYPITGVRSLIFASSVQQGLQILDTAVWDQLNAGNHVTVFGYSQSAVISSLLMGHYASLGPNAPLPSQLSFVLTGNEMNPNGGILARIPGLDISTVGLPFYGAMPNTPYPTTTYTLQYDGFADFPRYPLNIVSDINAVFGIITVHTTYADLTPAQVQSATLLPTTGATTNKWYMIDHPNLPLLDPVRAIPVIGEPIAALVQPNLKVIVNLGYGDPNFGYSTSPADVPTPFGLFPEVPPGVIVDAFARGTQQGINDFLAVTPRALTTAPVIAPPGFPPLIQAYLAPPPQVLPPTPVNIANTFASVVSTGYSVLLPTADLLTAFATTMPAYDLTLFLSQLAQGNLRSAIELPLAATAGLAALGGMIEFIAVVEAAADIVQDLQSIGL
;
A
#
# COMPACT_ATOMS: atom_id res chain seq x y z
N MET A 1 6.44 20.44 -12.83
CA MET A 1 7.11 19.11 -12.95
C MET A 1 8.54 19.32 -12.50
N SER A 2 8.87 18.91 -11.29
CA SER A 2 10.23 18.94 -10.76
C SER A 2 10.93 17.65 -11.17
N TYR A 3 12.00 17.78 -11.94
CA TYR A 3 12.87 16.67 -12.30
C TYR A 3 13.92 16.50 -11.19
N VAL A 4 14.07 15.28 -10.72
CA VAL A 4 15.17 14.89 -9.83
C VAL A 4 16.35 14.53 -10.72
N LEU A 5 17.44 15.28 -10.60
CA LEU A 5 18.72 14.96 -11.24
C LEU A 5 19.56 14.15 -10.25
N THR A 6 19.45 12.82 -10.26
CA THR A 6 20.49 11.97 -9.70
C THR A 6 21.72 12.06 -10.64
N GLN A 7 22.92 11.90 -10.11
CA GLN A 7 24.11 11.70 -10.95
C GLN A 7 24.45 10.19 -11.01
N PRO A 8 23.77 9.39 -11.85
CA PRO A 8 24.03 7.97 -11.97
C PRO A 8 25.47 7.66 -12.30
N ALA A 9 26.13 8.56 -13.07
CA ALA A 9 27.53 8.46 -13.40
C ALA A 9 28.45 8.52 -12.16
N ALA A 10 28.11 9.35 -11.15
CA ALA A 10 28.89 9.43 -9.90
C ALA A 10 28.72 8.17 -9.05
N LEU A 11 27.51 7.60 -8.99
CA LEU A 11 27.23 6.34 -8.30
C LEU A 11 27.91 5.16 -9.02
N ALA A 12 27.90 5.11 -10.36
CA ALA A 12 28.61 4.12 -11.13
C ALA A 12 30.14 4.21 -10.94
N ALA A 13 30.68 5.42 -10.87
CA ALA A 13 32.09 5.65 -10.55
C ALA A 13 32.42 5.14 -9.14
N ALA A 14 31.59 5.45 -8.14
CA ALA A 14 31.76 4.96 -6.77
C ALA A 14 31.68 3.42 -6.68
N ALA A 15 30.75 2.79 -7.39
CA ALA A 15 30.66 1.32 -7.48
C ALA A 15 31.93 0.72 -8.11
N THR A 16 32.48 1.38 -9.13
CA THR A 16 33.71 0.95 -9.79
C THR A 16 34.93 1.10 -8.87
N GLU A 17 35.05 2.22 -8.16
CA GLU A 17 36.09 2.46 -7.16
C GLU A 17 36.04 1.45 -6.02
N LEU A 18 34.84 1.20 -5.48
CA LEU A 18 34.63 0.17 -4.47
C LEU A 18 35.01 -1.22 -5.00
N SER A 19 34.61 -1.57 -6.22
CA SER A 19 35.00 -2.85 -6.84
C SER A 19 36.55 -2.98 -6.94
N GLY A 20 37.23 -1.91 -7.34
CA GLY A 20 38.68 -1.84 -7.38
C GLY A 20 39.32 -2.02 -6.00
N LEU A 21 38.77 -1.38 -4.98
CA LEU A 21 39.25 -1.52 -3.59
C LEU A 21 39.04 -2.96 -3.08
N GLY A 22 37.89 -3.58 -3.37
CA GLY A 22 37.64 -4.98 -3.03
C GLY A 22 38.59 -5.95 -3.67
N THR A 23 38.95 -5.71 -4.94
CA THR A 23 39.97 -6.48 -5.66
C THR A 23 41.35 -6.34 -5.00
N ALA A 24 41.78 -5.10 -4.69
CA ALA A 24 43.06 -4.84 -4.03
C ALA A 24 43.16 -5.50 -2.64
N ILE A 25 42.07 -5.46 -1.85
CA ILE A 25 42.00 -6.16 -0.55
C ILE A 25 42.11 -7.69 -0.74
N GLY A 26 41.43 -8.24 -1.73
CA GLY A 26 41.49 -9.67 -2.07
C GLY A 26 42.89 -10.10 -2.49
N GLU A 27 43.56 -9.33 -3.34
CA GLU A 27 44.92 -9.58 -3.78
C GLU A 27 45.91 -9.50 -2.61
N ALA A 28 45.79 -8.51 -1.73
CA ALA A 28 46.60 -8.38 -0.52
C ALA A 28 46.40 -9.56 0.44
N ALA A 29 45.16 -9.98 0.65
CA ALA A 29 44.84 -11.15 1.46
C ALA A 29 45.40 -12.45 0.85
N ALA A 30 45.30 -12.62 -0.46
CA ALA A 30 45.86 -13.76 -1.19
C ALA A 30 47.40 -13.77 -1.14
N ALA A 31 48.05 -12.63 -1.29
CA ALA A 31 49.51 -12.50 -1.16
C ALA A 31 50.00 -12.84 0.25
N ALA A 32 49.23 -12.50 1.28
CA ALA A 32 49.54 -12.83 2.67
C ALA A 32 49.26 -14.30 3.06
N ALA A 33 48.50 -15.03 2.23
CA ALA A 33 48.03 -16.38 2.59
C ALA A 33 49.18 -17.38 2.82
N ALA A 34 50.06 -17.56 1.84
CA ALA A 34 51.17 -18.53 1.93
C ALA A 34 52.15 -18.21 3.07
N PRO A 35 52.64 -16.95 3.24
CA PRO A 35 53.59 -16.62 4.30
C PRO A 35 53.00 -16.69 5.71
N THR A 36 51.68 -16.57 5.87
CA THR A 36 51.03 -16.57 7.19
C THR A 36 50.41 -17.91 7.59
N THR A 37 50.01 -18.76 6.63
CA THR A 37 49.42 -20.08 6.91
C THR A 37 50.43 -21.23 6.86
N GLY A 38 51.57 -21.03 6.19
CA GLY A 38 52.63 -22.03 5.98
C GLY A 38 53.90 -21.73 6.76
N LEU A 39 53.81 -21.16 7.96
CA LEU A 39 54.97 -20.84 8.81
C LEU A 39 55.76 -22.09 9.18
N MET A 40 57.05 -22.08 8.87
CA MET A 40 57.98 -23.13 9.30
C MET A 40 58.45 -22.88 10.72
N SER A 41 58.66 -23.96 11.49
CA SER A 41 59.21 -23.88 12.83
C SER A 41 60.62 -23.24 12.80
N ALA A 42 60.91 -22.33 13.71
CA ALA A 42 62.19 -21.64 13.82
C ALA A 42 63.34 -22.59 14.20
N ALA A 43 63.03 -23.68 14.89
CA ALA A 43 63.93 -24.77 15.28
C ALA A 43 63.18 -26.12 15.30
N ALA A 44 63.96 -27.23 15.45
CA ALA A 44 63.38 -28.57 15.48
C ALA A 44 62.88 -28.98 16.91
N ASP A 45 62.42 -28.02 17.71
CA ASP A 45 61.89 -28.26 19.06
C ASP A 45 60.37 -28.09 19.09
N GLU A 46 59.75 -28.68 20.11
CA GLU A 46 58.31 -28.74 20.29
C GLU A 46 57.68 -27.34 20.51
N VAL A 47 58.40 -26.39 21.09
CA VAL A 47 57.90 -25.05 21.37
C VAL A 47 57.87 -24.24 20.04
N SER A 48 58.94 -24.32 19.23
CA SER A 48 58.98 -23.73 17.93
C SER A 48 57.90 -24.27 16.98
N ALA A 49 57.62 -25.58 17.07
CA ALA A 49 56.53 -26.20 16.30
C ALA A 49 55.16 -25.76 16.79
N ALA A 50 54.94 -25.66 18.09
CA ALA A 50 53.67 -25.19 18.67
C ALA A 50 53.38 -23.72 18.30
N ILE A 51 54.39 -22.84 18.32
CA ILE A 51 54.31 -21.43 17.93
C ILE A 51 53.97 -21.30 16.45
N ALA A 52 54.67 -22.05 15.56
CA ALA A 52 54.38 -22.03 14.14
C ALA A 52 52.95 -22.51 13.82
N ASN A 53 52.49 -23.56 14.50
CA ASN A 53 51.11 -24.05 14.38
C ASN A 53 50.08 -23.04 14.86
N PHE A 54 50.33 -22.37 15.99
CA PHE A 54 49.43 -21.32 16.53
C PHE A 54 49.27 -20.18 15.53
N PHE A 55 50.37 -19.62 15.01
CA PHE A 55 50.28 -18.54 14.02
C PHE A 55 49.71 -19.02 12.68
N GLY A 56 49.98 -20.25 12.27
CA GLY A 56 49.41 -20.85 11.07
C GLY A 56 47.86 -21.05 11.19
N LEU A 57 47.37 -21.40 12.38
CA LEU A 57 45.94 -21.45 12.67
C LEU A 57 45.31 -20.05 12.59
N TYR A 58 45.91 -19.07 13.24
CA TYR A 58 45.47 -17.67 13.19
C TYR A 58 45.45 -17.11 11.75
N GLY A 59 46.49 -17.42 10.96
CA GLY A 59 46.52 -17.08 9.55
C GLY A 59 45.36 -17.69 8.75
N ARG A 60 45.02 -18.96 9.00
CA ARG A 60 43.87 -19.62 8.35
C ARG A 60 42.51 -18.99 8.75
N GLU A 61 42.34 -18.63 10.02
CA GLU A 61 41.13 -17.93 10.49
C GLU A 61 41.02 -16.55 9.84
N PHE A 62 42.12 -15.80 9.75
CA PHE A 62 42.17 -14.53 9.06
C PHE A 62 41.78 -14.68 7.57
N GLN A 63 42.28 -15.69 6.86
CA GLN A 63 41.92 -15.95 5.47
C GLN A 63 40.42 -16.30 5.34
N THR A 64 39.86 -17.07 6.28
CA THR A 64 38.45 -17.41 6.31
C THR A 64 37.57 -16.15 6.53
N ALA A 65 37.96 -15.29 7.47
CA ALA A 65 37.28 -14.04 7.75
C ALA A 65 37.36 -13.08 6.54
N SER A 66 38.55 -12.98 5.91
CA SER A 66 38.76 -12.16 4.71
C SER A 66 37.92 -12.64 3.52
N ALA A 67 37.80 -13.96 3.32
CA ALA A 67 36.94 -14.52 2.28
C ALA A 67 35.43 -14.19 2.51
N ARG A 68 34.97 -14.30 3.76
CA ARG A 68 33.60 -13.91 4.13
C ARG A 68 33.36 -12.42 3.91
N LEU A 69 34.30 -11.57 4.33
CA LEU A 69 34.24 -10.14 4.11
C LEU A 69 34.21 -9.80 2.61
N GLY A 70 35.02 -10.51 1.79
CA GLY A 70 35.00 -10.37 0.35
C GLY A 70 33.65 -10.70 -0.28
N THR A 71 32.97 -11.76 0.20
CA THR A 71 31.62 -12.12 -0.28
C THR A 71 30.59 -11.04 0.07
N LEU A 72 30.61 -10.55 1.32
CA LEU A 72 29.73 -9.45 1.76
C LEU A 72 29.98 -8.17 0.97
N TYR A 73 31.25 -7.86 0.72
CA TYR A 73 31.65 -6.69 -0.03
C TYR A 73 31.23 -6.77 -1.51
N GLN A 74 31.39 -7.93 -2.15
CA GLN A 74 30.89 -8.17 -3.51
C GLN A 74 29.36 -8.02 -3.57
N GLY A 75 28.64 -8.54 -2.56
CA GLY A 75 27.20 -8.33 -2.44
C GLY A 75 26.81 -6.85 -2.33
N LEU A 76 27.57 -6.07 -1.55
CA LEU A 76 27.37 -4.62 -1.43
C LEU A 76 27.60 -3.90 -2.77
N VAL A 77 28.70 -4.21 -3.47
CA VAL A 77 29.01 -3.62 -4.79
C VAL A 77 27.95 -4.00 -5.81
N GLN A 78 27.50 -5.25 -5.79
CA GLN A 78 26.44 -5.73 -6.69
C GLN A 78 25.09 -5.05 -6.41
N ASN A 79 24.74 -4.85 -5.14
CA ASN A 79 23.57 -4.09 -4.75
C ASN A 79 23.69 -2.60 -5.14
N LEU A 80 24.88 -2.01 -4.99
CA LEU A 80 25.13 -0.63 -5.41
C LEU A 80 25.04 -0.48 -6.93
N THR A 81 25.58 -1.43 -7.70
CA THR A 81 25.48 -1.46 -9.17
C THR A 81 24.02 -1.65 -9.61
N SER A 82 23.29 -2.59 -8.98
CA SER A 82 21.86 -2.76 -9.23
C SER A 82 21.07 -1.48 -8.86
N THR A 83 21.47 -0.80 -7.79
CA THR A 83 20.91 0.49 -7.39
C THR A 83 21.20 1.58 -8.42
N VAL A 84 22.40 1.60 -9.04
CA VAL A 84 22.72 2.51 -10.15
C VAL A 84 21.84 2.22 -11.37
N ASP A 85 21.68 0.94 -11.73
CA ASP A 85 20.78 0.52 -12.81
C ASP A 85 19.31 0.85 -12.47
N TYR A 86 18.90 0.71 -11.22
CA TYR A 86 17.61 1.19 -10.71
C TYR A 86 17.51 2.72 -10.77
N TYR A 87 18.57 3.49 -10.51
CA TYR A 87 18.55 4.96 -10.57
C TYR A 87 18.62 5.51 -11.98
N VAL A 88 19.45 4.97 -12.86
CA VAL A 88 19.44 5.29 -14.30
C VAL A 88 18.07 4.96 -14.89
N ASN A 89 17.49 3.89 -14.41
CA ASN A 89 16.16 3.49 -14.75
C ASN A 89 15.09 4.26 -13.96
N ALA A 90 15.27 4.67 -12.69
CA ALA A 90 14.22 5.27 -11.85
C ALA A 90 13.92 6.73 -12.23
N GLU A 91 14.82 7.51 -12.79
CA GLU A 91 14.45 8.81 -13.36
C GLU A 91 13.69 8.69 -14.68
N ALA A 92 14.02 7.71 -15.50
CA ALA A 92 13.20 7.33 -16.64
C ALA A 92 11.95 6.51 -16.20
N ILE A 93 12.04 5.81 -15.07
CA ILE A 93 11.05 4.89 -14.48
C ILE A 93 10.07 5.61 -13.58
N ASN A 94 10.46 6.65 -12.83
CA ASN A 94 9.62 7.25 -11.77
C ASN A 94 8.29 7.84 -12.26
N THR A 95 8.06 7.96 -13.52
CA THR A 95 6.73 8.26 -14.06
C THR A 95 6.42 7.53 -15.36
N ALA A 96 7.40 7.18 -16.16
CA ALA A 96 7.16 6.58 -17.48
C ALA A 96 7.35 5.07 -17.49
N GLN A 97 8.29 4.50 -16.75
CA GLN A 97 8.60 3.08 -16.83
C GLN A 97 7.79 2.21 -15.85
N LEU A 98 7.48 2.67 -14.62
CA LEU A 98 6.45 2.00 -13.79
C LEU A 98 5.13 1.96 -14.56
N ARG A 99 4.77 3.06 -15.21
CA ARG A 99 3.62 3.10 -16.12
C ARG A 99 3.89 2.31 -17.40
N GLN A 100 5.10 2.28 -17.93
CA GLN A 100 5.42 1.60 -19.17
C GLN A 100 5.66 0.10 -18.98
N SER A 101 6.21 -0.36 -17.87
CA SER A 101 6.28 -1.79 -17.54
C SER A 101 4.91 -2.35 -17.23
N VAL A 102 4.10 -1.62 -16.46
CA VAL A 102 2.72 -1.98 -16.14
C VAL A 102 1.81 -1.86 -17.36
N THR A 103 2.06 -0.90 -18.25
CA THR A 103 1.33 -0.73 -19.52
C THR A 103 1.99 -1.42 -20.71
N SER A 104 3.09 -2.15 -20.51
CA SER A 104 3.68 -2.99 -21.55
C SER A 104 2.71 -4.10 -21.91
N GLY A 105 2.37 -4.21 -23.18
CA GLY A 105 1.36 -5.17 -23.66
C GLY A 105 -0.07 -4.63 -23.74
N LEU A 106 -0.33 -3.39 -23.29
CA LEU A 106 -1.59 -2.72 -23.57
C LEU A 106 -1.70 -2.31 -25.03
N TYR A 107 -2.93 -2.25 -25.51
CA TYR A 107 -3.20 -1.86 -26.89
C TYR A 107 -2.77 -0.41 -27.16
N ARG A 108 -2.01 -0.21 -28.25
CA ARG A 108 -1.51 1.10 -28.69
C ARG A 108 -1.86 1.30 -30.17
N PRO A 109 -3.00 1.93 -30.47
CA PRO A 109 -3.35 2.23 -31.85
C PRO A 109 -2.26 3.09 -32.51
N THR A 110 -1.92 2.77 -33.75
CA THR A 110 -0.95 3.53 -34.56
C THR A 110 -1.58 4.73 -35.28
N SER A 111 -2.91 4.84 -35.23
CA SER A 111 -3.71 5.94 -35.79
C SER A 111 -4.94 6.15 -34.91
N PRO A 112 -5.57 7.34 -34.98
CA PRO A 112 -6.81 7.60 -34.26
C PRO A 112 -7.86 6.53 -34.53
N PRO A 113 -8.47 5.94 -33.48
CA PRO A 113 -9.45 4.89 -33.66
C PRO A 113 -10.72 5.42 -34.30
N VAL A 114 -11.26 4.65 -35.25
CA VAL A 114 -12.55 4.92 -35.86
C VAL A 114 -13.55 3.93 -35.27
N PHE A 115 -14.34 4.43 -34.34
CA PHE A 115 -15.38 3.59 -33.73
C PHE A 115 -16.65 3.56 -34.56
N PRO A 116 -17.42 2.46 -34.53
CA PRO A 116 -18.75 2.42 -35.16
C PRO A 116 -19.68 3.44 -34.50
N PRO A 117 -20.81 3.79 -35.16
CA PRO A 117 -21.83 4.65 -34.56
C PRO A 117 -22.29 4.07 -33.21
N PHE A 118 -22.61 4.99 -32.28
CA PHE A 118 -23.11 4.59 -30.95
C PHE A 118 -24.40 3.74 -31.07
N THR A 119 -24.37 2.57 -30.47
CA THR A 119 -25.49 1.61 -30.50
C THR A 119 -26.69 2.00 -29.63
N GLY A 120 -26.55 3.03 -28.80
CA GLY A 120 -27.51 3.38 -27.74
C GLY A 120 -27.28 2.61 -26.43
N VAL A 121 -26.24 1.76 -26.37
CA VAL A 121 -25.90 0.95 -25.19
C VAL A 121 -24.70 1.54 -24.47
N THR A 122 -24.84 1.77 -23.17
CA THR A 122 -23.73 1.97 -22.24
C THR A 122 -23.49 0.68 -21.46
N ASN A 123 -22.28 0.14 -21.54
CA ASN A 123 -21.88 -1.05 -20.77
C ASN A 123 -21.09 -0.60 -19.53
N ALA A 124 -21.52 -1.05 -18.35
CA ALA A 124 -20.81 -0.82 -17.09
C ALA A 124 -19.97 -2.06 -16.76
N ILE A 125 -18.64 -1.94 -16.86
CA ILE A 125 -17.69 -2.99 -16.51
C ILE A 125 -17.36 -2.85 -15.04
N ALA A 126 -17.75 -3.83 -14.21
CA ALA A 126 -17.52 -3.82 -12.77
C ALA A 126 -16.53 -4.90 -12.34
N MET A 127 -15.53 -4.49 -11.57
CA MET A 127 -14.49 -5.33 -10.99
C MET A 127 -14.65 -5.40 -9.46
N GLY A 128 -14.03 -6.39 -8.83
CA GLY A 128 -13.89 -6.48 -7.38
C GLY A 128 -12.68 -5.70 -6.87
N GLY A 129 -12.34 -5.90 -5.61
CA GLY A 129 -11.07 -5.47 -5.00
C GLY A 129 -10.25 -6.65 -4.54
N THR A 130 -9.14 -6.39 -3.85
CA THR A 130 -8.25 -7.43 -3.30
C THR A 130 -9.05 -8.52 -2.57
N GLY A 131 -8.82 -9.78 -2.93
CA GLY A 131 -9.55 -10.94 -2.40
C GLY A 131 -10.89 -11.24 -3.05
N THR A 132 -11.34 -10.40 -4.01
CA THR A 132 -12.62 -10.60 -4.73
C THR A 132 -12.40 -10.66 -6.24
N PRO A 133 -11.67 -11.67 -6.75
CA PRO A 133 -11.37 -11.78 -8.19
C PRO A 133 -12.62 -12.01 -9.05
N ILE A 134 -13.65 -12.62 -8.49
CA ILE A 134 -14.94 -12.90 -9.15
C ILE A 134 -16.03 -12.16 -8.38
N PRO A 135 -16.44 -10.96 -8.82
CA PRO A 135 -17.50 -10.22 -8.17
C PRO A 135 -18.82 -11.01 -8.13
N GLY A 136 -19.32 -11.28 -6.92
CA GLY A 136 -20.55 -12.02 -6.74
C GLY A 136 -21.81 -11.17 -6.99
N PRO A 137 -22.99 -11.79 -7.21
CA PRO A 137 -24.23 -11.08 -7.54
C PRO A 137 -24.67 -10.04 -6.49
N THR A 138 -24.49 -10.33 -5.20
CA THR A 138 -24.84 -9.40 -4.12
C THR A 138 -24.02 -8.12 -4.19
N TYR A 139 -22.70 -8.26 -4.33
CA TYR A 139 -21.77 -7.14 -4.51
C TYR A 139 -22.12 -6.34 -5.78
N LEU A 140 -22.28 -7.01 -6.91
CA LEU A 140 -22.60 -6.38 -8.19
C LEU A 140 -23.92 -5.57 -8.12
N ASN A 141 -24.95 -6.12 -7.49
CA ASN A 141 -26.22 -5.42 -7.31
C ASN A 141 -26.06 -4.18 -6.42
N ALA A 142 -25.31 -4.29 -5.33
CA ALA A 142 -25.07 -3.18 -4.42
C ALA A 142 -24.31 -2.04 -5.13
N VAL A 143 -23.15 -2.32 -5.75
CA VAL A 143 -22.36 -1.28 -6.42
C VAL A 143 -23.08 -0.68 -7.63
N ASN A 144 -23.91 -1.47 -8.31
CA ASN A 144 -24.74 -0.97 -9.40
C ASN A 144 -25.75 0.07 -8.91
N GLN A 145 -26.46 -0.23 -7.83
CA GLN A 145 -27.47 0.68 -7.27
C GLN A 145 -26.84 1.93 -6.63
N LEU A 146 -25.73 1.74 -5.91
CA LEU A 146 -25.12 2.80 -5.12
C LEU A 146 -24.27 3.76 -5.95
N PHE A 147 -23.53 3.24 -6.92
CA PHE A 147 -22.48 4.00 -7.60
C PHE A 147 -22.63 4.04 -9.11
N ILE A 148 -23.00 2.95 -9.77
CA ILE A 148 -23.03 2.90 -11.24
C ILE A 148 -24.25 3.62 -11.78
N GLN A 149 -25.45 3.22 -11.41
CA GLN A 149 -26.69 3.81 -11.92
C GLN A 149 -26.82 5.33 -11.64
N PRO A 150 -26.39 5.87 -10.48
CA PRO A 150 -26.40 7.31 -10.26
C PRO A 150 -25.46 8.10 -11.20
N ASN A 151 -24.36 7.50 -11.64
CA ASN A 151 -23.37 8.13 -12.51
C ASN A 151 -23.57 7.80 -14.02
N SER A 152 -24.18 6.66 -14.33
CA SER A 152 -24.45 6.16 -15.69
C SER A 152 -25.83 5.51 -15.74
N PRO A 153 -26.91 6.30 -15.76
CA PRO A 153 -28.27 5.75 -15.74
C PRO A 153 -28.55 4.85 -16.95
N GLY A 154 -29.12 3.68 -16.69
CA GLY A 154 -29.46 2.71 -17.73
C GLY A 154 -28.27 1.89 -18.25
N ALA A 155 -27.08 2.02 -17.70
CA ALA A 155 -25.94 1.20 -18.07
C ALA A 155 -26.20 -0.29 -17.79
N ILE A 156 -25.82 -1.15 -18.74
CA ILE A 156 -25.90 -2.62 -18.61
C ILE A 156 -24.68 -3.10 -17.85
N LEU A 157 -24.90 -3.72 -16.69
CA LEU A 157 -23.82 -4.20 -15.84
C LEU A 157 -23.19 -5.47 -16.39
N THR A 158 -21.87 -5.48 -16.50
CA THR A 158 -21.03 -6.63 -16.84
C THR A 158 -19.96 -6.83 -15.79
N SER A 159 -19.86 -8.04 -15.24
CA SER A 159 -18.78 -8.41 -14.33
C SER A 159 -17.50 -8.70 -15.09
N LEU A 160 -16.37 -8.18 -14.63
CA LEU A 160 -15.05 -8.49 -15.16
C LEU A 160 -14.23 -9.21 -14.09
N VAL A 161 -13.69 -10.36 -14.46
CA VAL A 161 -12.81 -11.16 -13.59
C VAL A 161 -11.38 -10.65 -13.76
N THR A 162 -10.77 -10.23 -12.65
CA THR A 162 -9.39 -9.76 -12.55
C THR A 162 -8.69 -10.50 -11.41
N PRO A 163 -7.35 -10.58 -11.34
CA PRO A 163 -6.69 -11.38 -10.31
C PRO A 163 -7.00 -10.96 -8.88
N GLU A 164 -7.01 -9.66 -8.60
CA GLU A 164 -7.28 -9.05 -7.28
C GLU A 164 -6.51 -9.72 -6.13
N GLN A 165 -5.22 -10.01 -6.37
CA GLN A 165 -4.33 -10.66 -5.41
C GLN A 165 -3.34 -9.67 -4.82
N LEU A 166 -2.97 -9.90 -3.56
CA LEU A 166 -2.01 -9.11 -2.81
C LEU A 166 -1.27 -10.01 -1.83
N TYR A 167 -0.09 -10.49 -2.24
CA TYR A 167 0.79 -11.24 -1.35
C TYR A 167 1.24 -10.37 -0.15
N PRO A 168 1.29 -10.87 1.10
CA PRO A 168 0.82 -12.19 1.56
C PRO A 168 -0.67 -12.21 1.97
N ILE A 169 -1.39 -11.09 1.90
CA ILE A 169 -2.75 -10.89 2.44
C ILE A 169 -3.78 -11.86 1.82
N THR A 170 -3.65 -12.14 0.52
CA THR A 170 -4.54 -13.09 -0.16
C THR A 170 -3.98 -14.52 -0.18
N GLY A 171 -2.93 -14.77 0.58
CA GLY A 171 -2.27 -16.06 0.74
C GLY A 171 -0.80 -16.07 0.30
N VAL A 172 -0.02 -16.98 0.86
CA VAL A 172 1.44 -17.11 0.64
C VAL A 172 1.83 -17.53 -0.80
N ARG A 173 0.86 -17.93 -1.62
CA ARG A 173 1.06 -18.31 -3.02
C ARG A 173 0.37 -17.36 -3.98
N SER A 174 -0.12 -16.23 -3.51
CA SER A 174 -0.77 -15.24 -4.34
C SER A 174 0.25 -14.40 -5.11
N LEU A 175 -0.22 -13.73 -6.15
CA LEU A 175 0.59 -12.75 -6.88
C LEU A 175 0.96 -11.58 -5.96
N ILE A 176 2.14 -11.03 -6.17
CA ILE A 176 2.49 -9.71 -5.62
C ILE A 176 1.61 -8.63 -6.26
N PHE A 177 1.38 -7.53 -5.56
CA PHE A 177 0.48 -6.45 -5.97
C PHE A 177 0.75 -5.96 -7.40
N ALA A 178 2.01 -5.66 -7.73
CA ALA A 178 2.40 -5.19 -9.06
C ALA A 178 1.99 -6.16 -10.18
N SER A 179 2.18 -7.48 -9.99
CA SER A 179 1.82 -8.49 -10.98
C SER A 179 0.31 -8.65 -11.14
N SER A 180 -0.43 -8.58 -10.02
CA SER A 180 -1.89 -8.63 -10.02
C SER A 180 -2.48 -7.44 -10.75
N VAL A 181 -2.01 -6.23 -10.43
CA VAL A 181 -2.41 -4.98 -11.09
C VAL A 181 -2.09 -5.01 -12.59
N GLN A 182 -0.89 -5.46 -12.97
CA GLN A 182 -0.51 -5.55 -14.39
C GLN A 182 -1.43 -6.47 -15.20
N GLN A 183 -1.72 -7.66 -14.67
CA GLN A 183 -2.64 -8.58 -15.34
C GLN A 183 -4.06 -8.03 -15.40
N GLY A 184 -4.57 -7.45 -14.30
CA GLY A 184 -5.88 -6.81 -14.26
C GLY A 184 -5.99 -5.66 -15.26
N LEU A 185 -4.93 -4.89 -15.42
CA LEU A 185 -4.86 -3.78 -16.38
C LEU A 185 -4.98 -4.27 -17.84
N GLN A 186 -4.30 -5.36 -18.21
CA GLN A 186 -4.40 -5.96 -19.55
C GLN A 186 -5.81 -6.51 -19.83
N ILE A 187 -6.42 -7.15 -18.83
CA ILE A 187 -7.78 -7.68 -18.93
C ILE A 187 -8.78 -6.53 -19.12
N LEU A 188 -8.66 -5.47 -18.31
CA LEU A 188 -9.56 -4.31 -18.40
C LEU A 188 -9.39 -3.55 -19.72
N ASP A 189 -8.15 -3.34 -20.17
CA ASP A 189 -7.86 -2.70 -21.46
C ASP A 189 -8.56 -3.43 -22.61
N THR A 190 -8.40 -4.75 -22.68
CA THR A 190 -9.07 -5.59 -23.68
C THR A 190 -10.60 -5.44 -23.62
N ALA A 191 -11.18 -5.53 -22.42
CA ALA A 191 -12.63 -5.44 -22.24
C ALA A 191 -13.19 -4.07 -22.65
N VAL A 192 -12.47 -2.99 -22.37
CA VAL A 192 -12.86 -1.62 -22.77
C VAL A 192 -12.83 -1.49 -24.29
N TRP A 193 -11.73 -1.90 -24.95
CA TRP A 193 -11.63 -1.81 -26.41
C TRP A 193 -12.67 -2.68 -27.13
N ASP A 194 -13.00 -3.85 -26.61
CA ASP A 194 -14.04 -4.72 -27.18
C ASP A 194 -15.40 -4.02 -27.18
N GLN A 195 -15.76 -3.34 -26.10
CA GLN A 195 -17.03 -2.60 -26.02
C GLN A 195 -17.04 -1.39 -26.95
N LEU A 196 -15.96 -0.61 -27.00
CA LEU A 196 -15.85 0.54 -27.87
C LEU A 196 -15.89 0.14 -29.35
N ASN A 197 -15.22 -0.96 -29.73
CA ASN A 197 -15.26 -1.53 -31.07
C ASN A 197 -16.63 -2.10 -31.45
N ALA A 198 -17.43 -2.49 -30.46
CA ALA A 198 -18.84 -2.85 -30.66
C ALA A 198 -19.77 -1.62 -30.80
N GLY A 199 -19.25 -0.40 -30.68
CA GLY A 199 -20.03 0.86 -30.74
C GLY A 199 -20.76 1.20 -29.43
N ASN A 200 -20.38 0.60 -28.32
CA ASN A 200 -20.95 0.86 -27.01
C ASN A 200 -20.17 1.99 -26.30
N HIS A 201 -20.85 2.74 -25.43
CA HIS A 201 -20.15 3.55 -24.43
C HIS A 201 -19.78 2.67 -23.23
N VAL A 202 -18.74 3.07 -22.49
CA VAL A 202 -18.23 2.28 -21.36
C VAL A 202 -18.19 3.13 -20.10
N THR A 203 -18.70 2.58 -19.01
CA THR A 203 -18.44 3.06 -17.66
C THR A 203 -17.64 1.99 -16.91
N VAL A 204 -16.44 2.30 -16.45
CA VAL A 204 -15.64 1.39 -15.65
C VAL A 204 -15.90 1.66 -14.18
N PHE A 205 -16.28 0.63 -13.42
CA PHE A 205 -16.35 0.67 -11.97
C PHE A 205 -15.17 -0.08 -11.37
N GLY A 206 -14.39 0.62 -10.52
CA GLY A 206 -13.27 0.07 -9.77
C GLY A 206 -13.41 0.30 -8.27
N TYR A 207 -13.05 -0.70 -7.48
CA TYR A 207 -13.00 -0.66 -6.03
C TYR A 207 -11.64 -1.17 -5.54
N SER A 208 -10.97 -0.41 -4.63
CA SER A 208 -9.70 -0.83 -4.04
C SER A 208 -8.65 -1.08 -5.15
N GLN A 209 -8.02 -2.25 -5.22
CA GLN A 209 -7.04 -2.61 -6.24
C GLN A 209 -7.55 -2.34 -7.67
N SER A 210 -8.82 -2.62 -7.98
CA SER A 210 -9.33 -2.32 -9.32
C SER A 210 -9.58 -0.82 -9.56
N ALA A 211 -9.66 0.02 -8.54
CA ALA A 211 -9.59 1.47 -8.70
C ALA A 211 -8.18 1.93 -9.09
N VAL A 212 -7.13 1.26 -8.57
CA VAL A 212 -5.73 1.46 -9.02
C VAL A 212 -5.58 1.05 -10.47
N ILE A 213 -6.06 -0.15 -10.86
CA ILE A 213 -6.07 -0.63 -12.25
C ILE A 213 -6.73 0.40 -13.17
N SER A 214 -7.91 0.91 -12.78
CA SER A 214 -8.64 1.92 -13.55
C SER A 214 -7.88 3.24 -13.66
N SER A 215 -7.23 3.69 -12.58
CA SER A 215 -6.43 4.92 -12.55
C SER A 215 -5.21 4.84 -13.47
N LEU A 216 -4.56 3.67 -13.52
CA LEU A 216 -3.44 3.42 -14.43
C LEU A 216 -3.90 3.34 -15.89
N LEU A 217 -5.05 2.72 -16.17
CA LEU A 217 -5.63 2.68 -17.52
C LEU A 217 -5.96 4.07 -18.02
N MET A 218 -6.59 4.92 -17.20
CA MET A 218 -6.84 6.33 -17.55
C MET A 218 -5.57 7.06 -17.94
N GLY A 219 -4.49 6.86 -17.18
CA GLY A 219 -3.18 7.46 -17.48
C GLY A 219 -2.58 6.93 -18.78
N HIS A 220 -2.71 5.63 -19.04
CA HIS A 220 -2.29 5.03 -20.30
C HIS A 220 -3.04 5.64 -21.47
N TYR A 221 -4.37 5.69 -21.43
CA TYR A 221 -5.16 6.27 -22.51
C TYR A 221 -4.85 7.76 -22.72
N ALA A 222 -4.72 8.55 -21.66
CA ALA A 222 -4.30 9.95 -21.79
C ALA A 222 -2.94 10.11 -22.49
N SER A 223 -2.02 9.14 -22.31
CA SER A 223 -0.71 9.14 -22.97
C SER A 223 -0.75 8.84 -24.47
N LEU A 224 -1.82 8.22 -24.97
CA LEU A 224 -2.01 7.90 -26.39
C LEU A 224 -2.36 9.15 -27.24
N GLY A 225 -2.73 10.26 -26.61
CA GLY A 225 -3.09 11.51 -27.31
C GLY A 225 -4.24 11.30 -28.30
N PRO A 226 -4.07 11.64 -29.59
CA PRO A 226 -5.13 11.48 -30.59
C PRO A 226 -5.57 10.03 -30.83
N ASN A 227 -4.75 9.06 -30.41
CA ASN A 227 -5.03 7.64 -30.59
C ASN A 227 -5.80 7.04 -29.40
N ALA A 228 -6.15 7.84 -28.42
CA ALA A 228 -6.91 7.43 -27.23
C ALA A 228 -8.41 7.24 -27.53
N PRO A 229 -9.14 6.45 -26.72
CA PRO A 229 -10.60 6.47 -26.69
C PRO A 229 -11.12 7.90 -26.44
N LEU A 230 -12.28 8.24 -27.00
CA LEU A 230 -12.86 9.57 -26.81
C LEU A 230 -13.42 9.71 -25.37
N PRO A 231 -13.21 10.85 -24.69
CA PRO A 231 -13.78 11.10 -23.37
C PRO A 231 -15.31 11.05 -23.31
N SER A 232 -15.99 11.24 -24.45
CA SER A 232 -17.43 11.09 -24.55
C SER A 232 -17.93 9.65 -24.54
N GLN A 233 -17.04 8.67 -24.74
CA GLN A 233 -17.38 7.25 -24.85
C GLN A 233 -16.96 6.45 -23.61
N LEU A 234 -16.13 7.03 -22.73
CA LEU A 234 -15.54 6.34 -21.60
C LEU A 234 -15.60 7.20 -20.33
N SER A 235 -16.10 6.62 -19.24
CA SER A 235 -16.15 7.26 -17.93
C SER A 235 -15.75 6.27 -16.84
N PHE A 236 -15.44 6.77 -15.64
CA PHE A 236 -15.00 5.97 -14.52
C PHE A 236 -15.77 6.32 -13.25
N VAL A 237 -16.05 5.30 -12.44
CA VAL A 237 -16.60 5.44 -11.09
C VAL A 237 -15.72 4.63 -10.16
N LEU A 238 -15.06 5.28 -9.22
CA LEU A 238 -14.06 4.67 -8.36
C LEU A 238 -14.48 4.76 -6.89
N THR A 239 -14.25 3.69 -6.14
CA THR A 239 -14.46 3.65 -4.70
C THR A 239 -13.23 3.11 -4.01
N GLY A 240 -12.88 3.66 -2.83
CA GLY A 240 -11.72 3.19 -2.07
C GLY A 240 -10.40 3.27 -2.84
N ASN A 241 -10.19 4.32 -3.65
CA ASN A 241 -9.04 4.43 -4.55
C ASN A 241 -7.75 4.75 -3.79
N GLU A 242 -6.83 3.81 -3.76
CA GLU A 242 -5.50 3.93 -3.13
C GLU A 242 -4.61 4.97 -3.82
N MET A 243 -4.93 5.36 -5.07
CA MET A 243 -4.28 6.46 -5.81
C MET A 243 -5.04 7.79 -5.70
N ASN A 244 -5.99 7.93 -4.77
CA ASN A 244 -6.67 9.20 -4.53
C ASN A 244 -5.65 10.32 -4.24
N PRO A 245 -5.62 11.44 -5.00
CA PRO A 245 -4.56 12.44 -4.85
C PRO A 245 -4.47 13.01 -3.43
N ASN A 246 -5.62 13.26 -2.83
CA ASN A 246 -5.72 13.85 -1.50
C ASN A 246 -6.09 12.83 -0.42
N GLY A 247 -5.27 11.80 -0.23
CA GLY A 247 -5.51 10.81 0.83
C GLY A 247 -5.06 9.39 0.53
N GLY A 248 -4.99 9.00 -0.75
CA GLY A 248 -4.64 7.64 -1.12
C GLY A 248 -3.23 7.24 -0.68
N ILE A 249 -3.11 6.06 -0.11
CA ILE A 249 -1.86 5.54 0.46
C ILE A 249 -0.73 5.48 -0.59
N LEU A 250 -1.03 5.09 -1.83
CA LEU A 250 -0.07 5.01 -2.93
C LEU A 250 0.35 6.40 -3.46
N ALA A 251 -0.40 7.45 -3.10
CA ALA A 251 -0.08 8.84 -3.44
C ALA A 251 0.80 9.54 -2.40
N ARG A 252 1.03 8.92 -1.23
CA ARG A 252 1.79 9.53 -0.12
C ARG A 252 3.30 9.55 -0.33
N ILE A 253 3.85 8.53 -0.99
CA ILE A 253 5.29 8.39 -1.27
C ILE A 253 5.46 8.02 -2.76
N PRO A 254 5.11 8.92 -3.69
CA PRO A 254 5.09 8.60 -5.11
C PRO A 254 6.48 8.23 -5.62
N GLY A 255 6.59 7.11 -6.34
CA GLY A 255 7.82 6.63 -6.93
C GLY A 255 8.67 5.72 -6.03
N LEU A 256 8.30 5.53 -4.75
CA LEU A 256 8.88 4.47 -3.94
C LEU A 256 8.38 3.10 -4.45
N ASP A 257 9.26 2.13 -4.52
CA ASP A 257 8.93 0.74 -4.82
C ASP A 257 9.55 -0.19 -3.76
N ILE A 258 8.69 -0.93 -3.06
CA ILE A 258 9.13 -2.00 -2.17
C ILE A 258 9.14 -3.28 -3.01
N SER A 259 10.18 -3.43 -3.83
CA SER A 259 10.25 -4.38 -4.96
C SER A 259 10.06 -5.83 -4.54
N THR A 260 10.47 -6.23 -3.34
CA THR A 260 10.40 -7.61 -2.86
C THR A 260 8.98 -8.01 -2.47
N VAL A 261 8.21 -7.09 -1.87
CA VAL A 261 6.75 -7.27 -1.66
C VAL A 261 5.98 -6.98 -2.94
N GLY A 262 6.66 -6.39 -3.95
CA GLY A 262 6.04 -5.96 -5.20
C GLY A 262 4.98 -4.88 -5.00
N LEU A 263 5.26 -3.92 -4.10
CA LEU A 263 4.37 -2.80 -3.78
C LEU A 263 4.95 -1.48 -4.31
N PRO A 264 4.64 -1.10 -5.55
CA PRO A 264 5.01 0.19 -6.11
C PRO A 264 4.02 1.27 -5.69
N PHE A 265 4.53 2.40 -5.23
CA PHE A 265 3.73 3.60 -4.95
C PHE A 265 3.55 4.38 -6.26
N TYR A 266 2.51 4.04 -7.02
CA TYR A 266 2.23 4.59 -8.35
C TYR A 266 1.97 6.10 -8.36
N GLY A 267 1.84 6.73 -7.19
CA GLY A 267 1.51 8.13 -7.04
C GLY A 267 0.02 8.40 -7.20
N ALA A 268 -0.33 9.67 -7.33
CA ALA A 268 -1.70 10.10 -7.45
C ALA A 268 -2.33 9.68 -8.78
N MET A 269 -3.63 9.39 -8.75
CA MET A 269 -4.45 9.21 -9.94
C MET A 269 -4.21 10.38 -10.92
N PRO A 270 -3.96 10.11 -12.20
CA PRO A 270 -3.68 11.18 -13.16
C PRO A 270 -4.92 12.03 -13.43
N ASN A 271 -4.72 13.33 -13.61
CA ASN A 271 -5.77 14.20 -14.11
C ASN A 271 -5.92 13.96 -15.63
N THR A 272 -7.03 13.39 -16.03
CA THR A 272 -7.32 13.00 -17.42
C THR A 272 -8.62 13.63 -17.92
N PRO A 273 -8.87 13.69 -19.23
CA PRO A 273 -10.12 14.21 -19.75
C PRO A 273 -11.33 13.29 -19.54
N TYR A 274 -11.11 12.05 -19.08
CA TYR A 274 -12.21 11.10 -18.86
C TYR A 274 -13.04 11.49 -17.64
N PRO A 275 -14.37 11.67 -17.76
CA PRO A 275 -15.23 11.93 -16.62
C PRO A 275 -15.06 10.84 -15.57
N THR A 276 -14.68 11.23 -14.36
CA THR A 276 -14.40 10.30 -13.25
C THR A 276 -15.11 10.77 -12.00
N THR A 277 -15.83 9.88 -11.33
CA THR A 277 -16.41 10.12 -10.02
C THR A 277 -15.77 9.19 -9.00
N THR A 278 -15.11 9.76 -8.00
CA THR A 278 -14.44 9.00 -6.93
C THR A 278 -15.17 9.20 -5.61
N TYR A 279 -15.50 8.10 -4.94
CA TYR A 279 -16.10 8.09 -3.61
C TYR A 279 -15.09 7.53 -2.60
N THR A 280 -14.88 8.27 -1.52
CA THR A 280 -13.97 7.87 -0.44
C THR A 280 -14.74 7.89 0.88
N LEU A 281 -14.65 6.81 1.66
CA LEU A 281 -15.12 6.79 3.04
C LEU A 281 -14.08 7.47 3.95
N GLN A 282 -14.56 8.34 4.83
CA GLN A 282 -13.72 8.94 5.86
C GLN A 282 -13.08 7.85 6.73
N TYR A 283 -11.80 7.98 7.03
CA TYR A 283 -10.97 6.99 7.75
C TYR A 283 -10.72 5.67 7.01
N ASP A 284 -11.05 5.56 5.73
CA ASP A 284 -10.59 4.44 4.91
C ASP A 284 -9.06 4.49 4.79
N GLY A 285 -8.36 3.64 5.52
CA GLY A 285 -6.89 3.71 5.62
C GLY A 285 -6.15 3.42 4.31
N PHE A 286 -6.81 2.96 3.24
CA PHE A 286 -6.22 2.85 1.91
C PHE A 286 -6.47 4.10 1.05
N ALA A 287 -7.69 4.62 1.03
CA ALA A 287 -8.08 5.74 0.18
C ALA A 287 -8.01 7.09 0.87
N ASP A 288 -7.96 7.11 2.21
CA ASP A 288 -7.88 8.28 3.08
C ASP A 288 -6.90 8.02 4.24
N PHE A 289 -5.61 7.84 3.91
CA PHE A 289 -4.54 7.64 4.89
C PHE A 289 -4.08 8.98 5.50
N PRO A 290 -3.75 9.04 6.80
CA PRO A 290 -3.24 10.25 7.45
C PRO A 290 -2.05 10.87 6.72
N ARG A 291 -1.99 12.19 6.70
CA ARG A 291 -0.90 12.95 6.09
C ARG A 291 0.32 13.08 7.01
N TYR A 292 0.09 13.04 8.33
CA TYR A 292 1.10 13.33 9.35
C TYR A 292 1.43 12.09 10.18
N PRO A 293 2.37 11.24 9.72
CA PRO A 293 2.59 9.89 10.27
C PRO A 293 3.28 9.89 11.64
N LEU A 294 3.69 11.04 12.17
CA LEU A 294 4.12 11.14 13.57
C LEU A 294 2.93 11.11 14.55
N ASN A 295 1.71 11.23 14.05
CA ASN A 295 0.50 11.01 14.82
C ASN A 295 0.10 9.53 14.81
N ILE A 296 0.79 8.74 15.62
CA ILE A 296 0.60 7.28 15.72
C ILE A 296 -0.86 6.89 16.00
N VAL A 297 -1.60 7.72 16.74
CA VAL A 297 -3.03 7.46 17.03
C VAL A 297 -3.86 7.51 15.76
N SER A 298 -3.55 8.45 14.86
CA SER A 298 -4.19 8.56 13.56
C SER A 298 -3.84 7.37 12.66
N ASP A 299 -2.58 6.93 12.68
CA ASP A 299 -2.13 5.78 11.89
C ASP A 299 -2.79 4.48 12.38
N ILE A 300 -2.89 4.28 13.70
CA ILE A 300 -3.63 3.15 14.27
C ILE A 300 -5.10 3.21 13.84
N ASN A 301 -5.72 4.39 13.86
CA ASN A 301 -7.10 4.55 13.38
C ASN A 301 -7.24 4.17 11.91
N ALA A 302 -6.27 4.53 11.07
CA ALA A 302 -6.25 4.16 9.65
C ALA A 302 -6.07 2.65 9.45
N VAL A 303 -5.23 1.98 10.26
CA VAL A 303 -5.12 0.51 10.25
C VAL A 303 -6.46 -0.16 10.55
N PHE A 304 -7.16 0.29 11.60
CA PHE A 304 -8.51 -0.20 11.86
C PHE A 304 -9.48 0.16 10.73
N GLY A 305 -9.31 1.33 10.12
CA GLY A 305 -10.11 1.77 8.97
C GLY A 305 -9.94 0.89 7.72
N ILE A 306 -8.74 0.37 7.47
CA ILE A 306 -8.52 -0.64 6.42
C ILE A 306 -9.40 -1.86 6.67
N ILE A 307 -9.48 -2.29 7.92
CA ILE A 307 -10.14 -3.52 8.31
C ILE A 307 -11.67 -3.35 8.37
N THR A 308 -12.16 -2.23 8.93
CA THR A 308 -13.59 -2.07 9.28
C THR A 308 -14.34 -1.05 8.43
N VAL A 309 -13.63 -0.20 7.66
CA VAL A 309 -14.25 0.83 6.82
C VAL A 309 -14.04 0.55 5.34
N HIS A 310 -12.80 0.25 4.92
CA HIS A 310 -12.47 0.02 3.51
C HIS A 310 -13.33 -1.06 2.85
N THR A 311 -13.68 -2.08 3.60
CA THR A 311 -14.45 -3.24 3.10
C THR A 311 -15.95 -2.99 2.97
N THR A 312 -16.47 -1.83 3.37
CA THR A 312 -17.92 -1.59 3.56
C THR A 312 -18.60 -0.78 2.46
N TYR A 313 -17.91 -0.44 1.36
CA TYR A 313 -18.52 0.36 0.28
C TYR A 313 -19.81 -0.26 -0.28
N ALA A 314 -19.87 -1.57 -0.42
CA ALA A 314 -21.05 -2.28 -0.91
C ALA A 314 -22.18 -2.40 0.13
N ASP A 315 -21.90 -2.11 1.40
CA ASP A 315 -22.87 -2.19 2.51
C ASP A 315 -23.51 -0.83 2.82
N LEU A 316 -23.10 0.23 2.12
CA LEU A 316 -23.65 1.58 2.32
C LEU A 316 -25.12 1.65 1.90
N THR A 317 -25.82 2.55 2.54
CA THR A 317 -27.18 2.90 2.13
C THR A 317 -27.16 3.98 1.03
N PRO A 318 -28.17 4.05 0.16
CA PRO A 318 -28.30 5.14 -0.81
C PRO A 318 -28.25 6.54 -0.17
N ALA A 319 -28.80 6.68 1.04
CA ALA A 319 -28.80 7.95 1.78
C ALA A 319 -27.38 8.39 2.16
N GLN A 320 -26.51 7.46 2.60
CA GLN A 320 -25.12 7.76 2.92
C GLN A 320 -24.34 8.21 1.67
N VAL A 321 -24.52 7.52 0.54
CA VAL A 321 -23.86 7.91 -0.72
C VAL A 321 -24.38 9.26 -1.22
N GLN A 322 -25.68 9.52 -1.13
CA GLN A 322 -26.28 10.79 -1.55
C GLN A 322 -25.89 11.96 -0.65
N SER A 323 -25.59 11.72 0.63
CA SER A 323 -25.13 12.75 1.57
C SER A 323 -23.62 13.05 1.46
N ALA A 324 -22.90 12.35 0.59
CA ALA A 324 -21.47 12.54 0.42
C ALA A 324 -21.11 13.99 0.04
N THR A 325 -20.10 14.52 0.70
CA THR A 325 -19.61 15.89 0.48
C THR A 325 -18.76 15.95 -0.77
N LEU A 326 -19.13 16.79 -1.75
CA LEU A 326 -18.28 17.11 -2.89
C LEU A 326 -17.08 17.94 -2.43
N LEU A 327 -15.89 17.42 -2.65
CA LEU A 327 -14.64 18.09 -2.26
C LEU A 327 -14.24 19.18 -3.27
N PRO A 328 -13.62 20.28 -2.81
CA PRO A 328 -13.14 21.34 -3.68
C PRO A 328 -11.96 20.87 -4.53
N THR A 329 -11.80 21.49 -5.72
CA THR A 329 -10.69 21.29 -6.65
C THR A 329 -10.00 22.61 -6.99
N THR A 330 -8.77 22.57 -7.51
CA THR A 330 -7.99 23.77 -7.84
C THR A 330 -8.55 24.57 -9.03
N GLY A 331 -9.39 23.94 -9.83
CA GLY A 331 -9.98 24.57 -11.03
C GLY A 331 -11.13 23.74 -11.59
N ALA A 332 -11.62 24.14 -12.76
CA ALA A 332 -12.65 23.38 -13.46
C ALA A 332 -12.10 22.03 -13.93
N THR A 333 -12.79 20.96 -13.59
CA THR A 333 -12.43 19.59 -13.97
C THR A 333 -13.67 18.78 -14.28
N THR A 334 -13.54 17.74 -15.10
CA THR A 334 -14.58 16.72 -15.30
C THR A 334 -14.61 15.68 -14.20
N ASN A 335 -13.60 15.69 -13.33
CA ASN A 335 -13.46 14.74 -12.23
C ASN A 335 -14.13 15.29 -10.97
N LYS A 336 -14.76 14.40 -10.22
CA LYS A 336 -15.48 14.70 -8.98
C LYS A 336 -14.99 13.78 -7.88
N TRP A 337 -14.72 14.33 -6.70
CA TRP A 337 -14.35 13.59 -5.50
C TRP A 337 -15.38 13.81 -4.42
N TYR A 338 -15.92 12.73 -3.90
CA TYR A 338 -16.90 12.73 -2.84
C TYR A 338 -16.36 12.06 -1.59
N MET A 339 -16.45 12.74 -0.45
CA MET A 339 -16.17 12.18 0.87
C MET A 339 -17.47 11.72 1.50
N ILE A 340 -17.55 10.45 1.83
CA ILE A 340 -18.67 9.85 2.57
C ILE A 340 -18.30 9.85 4.05
N ASP A 341 -19.13 10.48 4.86
CA ASP A 341 -18.88 10.61 6.29
C ASP A 341 -18.92 9.27 7.01
N HIS A 342 -17.97 9.03 7.92
CA HIS A 342 -17.97 7.87 8.79
C HIS A 342 -18.11 8.35 10.26
N PRO A 343 -19.23 8.04 10.92
CA PRO A 343 -19.56 8.69 12.21
C PRO A 343 -18.62 8.26 13.34
N ASN A 344 -18.08 7.07 13.27
CA ASN A 344 -17.27 6.47 14.32
C ASN A 344 -15.79 6.46 13.99
N LEU A 345 -14.93 6.48 15.02
CA LEU A 345 -13.53 6.19 14.87
C LEU A 345 -13.33 4.65 14.82
N PRO A 346 -12.78 4.11 13.72
CA PRO A 346 -12.47 2.68 13.59
C PRO A 346 -11.68 2.11 14.77
N LEU A 347 -10.71 2.83 15.30
CA LEU A 347 -9.90 2.38 16.44
C LEU A 347 -10.73 2.13 17.73
N LEU A 348 -11.96 2.64 17.82
CA LEU A 348 -12.87 2.39 18.93
C LEU A 348 -13.82 1.20 18.70
N ASP A 349 -13.83 0.57 17.53
CA ASP A 349 -14.68 -0.58 17.24
C ASP A 349 -14.46 -1.74 18.22
N PRO A 350 -13.21 -2.11 18.61
CA PRO A 350 -12.99 -3.12 19.65
C PRO A 350 -13.58 -2.72 21.01
N VAL A 351 -13.55 -1.42 21.35
CA VAL A 351 -14.16 -0.92 22.59
C VAL A 351 -15.68 -1.04 22.53
N ARG A 352 -16.30 -0.64 21.39
CA ARG A 352 -17.74 -0.74 21.17
C ARG A 352 -18.24 -2.18 21.24
N ALA A 353 -17.41 -3.15 20.87
CA ALA A 353 -17.73 -4.56 20.95
C ALA A 353 -17.84 -5.10 22.39
N ILE A 354 -17.39 -4.36 23.40
CA ILE A 354 -17.52 -4.78 24.82
C ILE A 354 -18.99 -4.64 25.24
N PRO A 355 -19.67 -5.73 25.63
CA PRO A 355 -21.07 -5.68 25.99
C PRO A 355 -21.37 -4.67 27.11
N VAL A 356 -22.46 -3.95 26.99
CA VAL A 356 -23.04 -3.01 27.97
C VAL A 356 -22.22 -1.74 28.19
N ILE A 357 -20.91 -1.84 28.46
CA ILE A 357 -20.08 -0.69 28.82
C ILE A 357 -19.33 -0.07 27.62
N GLY A 358 -19.15 -0.83 26.53
CA GLY A 358 -18.30 -0.44 25.41
C GLY A 358 -18.82 0.80 24.70
N GLU A 359 -20.08 0.82 24.29
CA GLU A 359 -20.69 1.96 23.60
C GLU A 359 -20.70 3.24 24.46
N PRO A 360 -21.10 3.22 25.77
CA PRO A 360 -20.94 4.38 26.63
C PRO A 360 -19.51 4.92 26.72
N ILE A 361 -18.52 4.04 26.92
CA ILE A 361 -17.11 4.45 26.99
C ILE A 361 -16.66 5.05 25.67
N ALA A 362 -16.97 4.42 24.54
CA ALA A 362 -16.64 4.92 23.22
C ALA A 362 -17.29 6.29 22.96
N ALA A 363 -18.55 6.46 23.29
CA ALA A 363 -19.28 7.73 23.15
C ALA A 363 -18.63 8.86 23.96
N LEU A 364 -18.18 8.55 25.20
CA LEU A 364 -17.51 9.53 26.05
C LEU A 364 -16.18 10.02 25.47
N VAL A 365 -15.35 9.10 24.98
CA VAL A 365 -13.97 9.42 24.59
C VAL A 365 -13.84 9.85 23.13
N GLN A 366 -14.74 9.40 22.25
CA GLN A 366 -14.66 9.59 20.81
C GLN A 366 -14.51 11.05 20.37
N PRO A 367 -15.28 12.05 20.90
CA PRO A 367 -15.16 13.40 20.39
C PRO A 367 -13.78 14.02 20.61
N ASN A 368 -13.16 13.77 21.76
CA ASN A 368 -11.81 14.23 22.02
C ASN A 368 -10.75 13.42 21.27
N LEU A 369 -10.98 12.11 21.13
CA LEU A 369 -10.09 11.25 20.34
C LEU A 369 -10.14 11.61 18.84
N LYS A 370 -11.31 12.04 18.32
CA LYS A 370 -11.43 12.59 16.96
C LYS A 370 -10.53 13.82 16.76
N VAL A 371 -10.40 14.70 17.74
CA VAL A 371 -9.47 15.85 17.65
C VAL A 371 -8.05 15.36 17.40
N ILE A 372 -7.60 14.35 18.17
CA ILE A 372 -6.25 13.78 18.03
C ILE A 372 -6.08 13.11 16.66
N VAL A 373 -7.02 12.22 16.29
CA VAL A 373 -6.97 11.49 15.01
C VAL A 373 -7.01 12.46 13.83
N ASN A 374 -7.92 13.43 13.85
CA ASN A 374 -8.12 14.37 12.75
C ASN A 374 -6.90 15.28 12.51
N LEU A 375 -6.13 15.59 13.56
CA LEU A 375 -4.84 16.29 13.40
C LEU A 375 -3.86 15.53 12.49
N GLY A 376 -3.98 14.20 12.40
CA GLY A 376 -3.23 13.40 11.43
C GLY A 376 -3.61 13.66 9.97
N TYR A 377 -4.78 14.25 9.71
CA TYR A 377 -5.23 14.68 8.39
C TYR A 377 -5.02 16.18 8.13
N GLY A 378 -4.74 16.97 9.19
CA GLY A 378 -4.37 18.38 9.07
C GLY A 378 -5.31 19.37 9.73
N ASP A 379 -6.52 18.97 10.14
CA ASP A 379 -7.49 19.83 10.81
C ASP A 379 -8.24 19.03 11.91
N PRO A 380 -8.34 19.52 13.14
CA PRO A 380 -8.97 18.78 14.23
C PRO A 380 -10.48 18.49 14.02
N ASN A 381 -11.12 19.15 13.07
CA ASN A 381 -12.55 19.00 12.82
C ASN A 381 -12.86 18.03 11.66
N PHE A 382 -11.87 17.66 10.84
CA PHE A 382 -12.06 16.81 9.66
C PHE A 382 -11.16 15.59 9.70
N GLY A 383 -11.73 14.40 9.56
CA GLY A 383 -10.98 13.14 9.46
C GLY A 383 -10.53 12.83 8.03
N TYR A 384 -10.31 13.87 7.23
CA TYR A 384 -9.76 13.83 5.88
C TYR A 384 -9.06 15.15 5.58
N SER A 385 -8.17 15.17 4.59
CA SER A 385 -7.48 16.40 4.21
C SER A 385 -8.43 17.39 3.54
N THR A 386 -8.45 18.64 4.02
CA THR A 386 -9.24 19.75 3.45
C THR A 386 -8.56 20.45 2.28
N SER A 387 -7.38 19.98 1.84
CA SER A 387 -6.73 20.46 0.61
C SER A 387 -7.58 20.12 -0.62
N PRO A 388 -7.39 20.83 -1.77
CA PRO A 388 -8.09 20.48 -2.99
C PRO A 388 -7.92 19.01 -3.36
N ALA A 389 -9.01 18.34 -3.75
CA ALA A 389 -9.03 16.89 -3.96
C ALA A 389 -8.19 16.42 -5.15
N ASP A 390 -7.93 17.30 -6.12
CA ASP A 390 -7.11 17.07 -7.32
C ASP A 390 -5.61 17.31 -7.08
N VAL A 391 -5.20 17.68 -5.87
CA VAL A 391 -3.80 17.98 -5.53
C VAL A 391 -3.19 16.88 -4.69
N PRO A 392 -2.08 16.25 -5.15
CA PRO A 392 -1.35 15.27 -4.35
C PRO A 392 -0.88 15.83 -3.00
N THR A 393 -1.12 15.10 -1.95
CA THR A 393 -0.70 15.45 -0.59
C THR A 393 0.32 14.44 -0.06
N PRO A 394 1.62 14.63 -0.30
CA PRO A 394 2.66 13.77 0.28
C PRO A 394 2.66 13.87 1.81
N PHE A 395 3.36 12.95 2.47
CA PHE A 395 3.54 13.01 3.91
C PHE A 395 4.14 14.36 4.36
N GLY A 396 3.69 14.82 5.53
CA GLY A 396 4.24 15.98 6.24
C GLY A 396 4.62 15.60 7.67
N LEU A 397 5.43 16.40 8.36
CA LEU A 397 5.82 16.10 9.74
C LEU A 397 4.74 16.52 10.74
N PHE A 398 4.26 17.75 10.62
CA PHE A 398 3.28 18.33 11.56
C PHE A 398 2.25 19.17 10.83
N PRO A 399 0.98 19.13 11.27
CA PRO A 399 -0.04 20.02 10.74
C PRO A 399 0.18 21.47 11.20
N GLU A 400 -0.07 22.42 10.32
CA GLU A 400 -0.01 23.85 10.64
C GLU A 400 -1.37 24.32 11.21
N VAL A 401 -1.68 23.94 12.46
CA VAL A 401 -2.94 24.30 13.14
C VAL A 401 -2.65 25.25 14.28
N PRO A 402 -3.32 26.42 14.36
CA PRO A 402 -3.15 27.34 15.49
C PRO A 402 -3.55 26.66 16.82
N PRO A 403 -2.74 26.82 17.90
CA PRO A 403 -3.03 26.16 19.18
C PRO A 403 -4.43 26.45 19.75
N GLY A 404 -4.96 27.66 19.53
CA GLY A 404 -6.32 28.02 19.98
C GLY A 404 -7.41 27.16 19.34
N VAL A 405 -7.27 26.81 18.05
CA VAL A 405 -8.21 25.93 17.35
C VAL A 405 -8.24 24.54 17.98
N ILE A 406 -7.07 24.03 18.37
CA ILE A 406 -6.94 22.71 19.02
C ILE A 406 -7.60 22.73 20.41
N VAL A 407 -7.32 23.79 21.21
CA VAL A 407 -7.91 23.93 22.54
C VAL A 407 -9.45 24.02 22.47
N ASP A 408 -9.95 24.82 21.54
CA ASP A 408 -11.40 24.97 21.32
C ASP A 408 -12.05 23.65 20.85
N ALA A 409 -11.36 22.88 20.00
CA ALA A 409 -11.83 21.58 19.56
C ALA A 409 -11.94 20.58 20.73
N PHE A 410 -10.93 20.53 21.62
CA PHE A 410 -10.98 19.69 22.82
C PHE A 410 -12.09 20.12 23.80
N ALA A 411 -12.29 21.44 23.99
CA ALA A 411 -13.37 21.93 24.84
C ALA A 411 -14.76 21.50 24.33
N ARG A 412 -15.00 21.65 23.01
CA ARG A 412 -16.23 21.17 22.37
C ARG A 412 -16.36 19.64 22.45
N GLY A 413 -15.26 18.92 22.18
CA GLY A 413 -15.22 17.46 22.25
C GLY A 413 -15.53 16.94 23.65
N THR A 414 -15.03 17.58 24.69
CA THR A 414 -15.33 17.21 26.08
C THR A 414 -16.82 17.36 26.40
N GLN A 415 -17.40 18.51 26.02
CA GLN A 415 -18.85 18.75 26.22
C GLN A 415 -19.69 17.73 25.43
N GLN A 416 -19.34 17.47 24.19
CA GLN A 416 -20.03 16.50 23.34
C GLN A 416 -19.91 15.08 23.92
N GLY A 417 -18.71 14.64 24.33
CA GLY A 417 -18.50 13.30 24.89
C GLY A 417 -19.35 13.04 26.15
N ILE A 418 -19.48 14.04 27.03
CA ILE A 418 -20.36 13.93 28.20
C ILE A 418 -21.83 13.80 27.78
N ASN A 419 -22.27 14.59 26.81
CA ASN A 419 -23.64 14.52 26.30
C ASN A 419 -23.94 13.18 25.63
N ASP A 420 -23.01 12.69 24.79
CA ASP A 420 -23.17 11.42 24.07
C ASP A 420 -23.19 10.24 25.07
N PHE A 421 -22.29 10.24 26.06
CA PHE A 421 -22.29 9.25 27.13
C PHE A 421 -23.64 9.18 27.87
N LEU A 422 -24.18 10.34 28.26
CA LEU A 422 -25.48 10.41 28.95
C LEU A 422 -26.65 9.96 28.05
N ALA A 423 -26.55 10.19 26.74
CA ALA A 423 -27.57 9.80 25.77
C ALA A 423 -27.61 8.28 25.50
N VAL A 424 -26.43 7.62 25.42
CA VAL A 424 -26.35 6.20 25.05
C VAL A 424 -26.40 5.25 26.25
N THR A 425 -25.99 5.68 27.45
CA THR A 425 -25.90 4.82 28.63
C THR A 425 -27.25 4.17 29.01
N PRO A 426 -28.41 4.87 29.02
CA PRO A 426 -29.68 4.23 29.32
C PRO A 426 -30.08 3.13 28.34
N ARG A 427 -29.73 3.29 27.05
CA ARG A 427 -29.96 2.26 26.02
C ARG A 427 -29.06 1.05 26.20
N ALA A 428 -27.77 1.28 26.44
CA ALA A 428 -26.80 0.21 26.63
C ALA A 428 -27.15 -0.71 27.82
N LEU A 429 -27.74 -0.15 28.89
CA LEU A 429 -28.19 -0.90 30.05
C LEU A 429 -29.46 -1.74 29.82
N THR A 430 -30.24 -1.42 28.78
CA THR A 430 -31.54 -2.06 28.51
C THR A 430 -31.53 -2.97 27.28
N THR A 431 -30.52 -2.85 26.43
CA THR A 431 -30.40 -3.64 25.19
C THR A 431 -29.63 -4.94 25.47
N ALA A 432 -30.13 -6.07 24.97
CA ALA A 432 -29.39 -7.34 25.04
C ALA A 432 -28.05 -7.19 24.30
N PRO A 433 -26.96 -7.74 24.82
CA PRO A 433 -25.65 -7.62 24.19
C PRO A 433 -25.67 -8.21 22.78
N VAL A 434 -25.35 -7.40 21.77
CA VAL A 434 -25.08 -7.88 20.42
C VAL A 434 -23.69 -8.54 20.43
N ILE A 435 -23.64 -9.85 20.22
CA ILE A 435 -22.40 -10.65 20.38
C ILE A 435 -21.42 -10.38 19.24
N ALA A 436 -21.83 -9.78 18.15
CA ALA A 436 -20.95 -9.30 17.08
C ALA A 436 -21.59 -8.09 16.37
N PRO A 437 -20.92 -6.93 16.31
CA PRO A 437 -21.34 -5.89 15.39
C PRO A 437 -21.21 -6.41 13.95
N PRO A 438 -22.15 -6.08 13.05
CA PRO A 438 -21.95 -6.28 11.64
C PRO A 438 -20.71 -5.47 11.22
N GLY A 439 -19.69 -6.11 10.69
CA GLY A 439 -18.44 -5.46 10.29
C GLY A 439 -17.19 -5.90 11.06
N PHE A 440 -17.24 -6.95 11.87
CA PHE A 440 -16.01 -7.56 12.35
C PHE A 440 -15.20 -8.04 11.14
N PRO A 441 -13.86 -7.74 11.09
CA PRO A 441 -13.02 -8.03 9.95
C PRO A 441 -13.17 -9.47 9.48
N PRO A 442 -13.00 -9.74 8.17
CA PRO A 442 -12.88 -11.11 7.65
C PRO A 442 -11.92 -11.98 8.46
N LEU A 443 -10.87 -11.39 9.03
CA LEU A 443 -9.90 -11.99 9.96
C LEU A 443 -10.54 -12.56 11.23
N ILE A 444 -11.41 -11.79 11.88
CA ILE A 444 -12.11 -12.26 13.08
C ILE A 444 -13.27 -13.18 12.68
N GLN A 445 -13.88 -12.94 11.52
CA GLN A 445 -14.86 -13.87 10.96
C GLN A 445 -14.23 -15.21 10.57
N ALA A 446 -13.01 -15.23 10.05
CA ALA A 446 -12.27 -16.45 9.78
C ALA A 446 -11.93 -17.22 11.08
N TYR A 447 -11.60 -16.48 12.15
CA TYR A 447 -11.38 -17.06 13.49
C TYR A 447 -12.69 -17.61 14.13
N LEU A 448 -13.84 -16.98 13.82
CA LEU A 448 -15.17 -17.39 14.29
C LEU A 448 -15.89 -18.30 13.28
N ALA A 449 -15.34 -18.50 12.07
CA ALA A 449 -15.91 -19.40 11.09
C ALA A 449 -15.87 -20.85 11.58
N PRO A 450 -16.87 -21.68 11.25
CA PRO A 450 -16.77 -23.11 11.51
C PRO A 450 -15.51 -23.65 10.84
N PRO A 451 -14.76 -24.56 11.51
CA PRO A 451 -13.53 -25.08 10.95
C PRO A 451 -13.77 -25.65 9.56
N PRO A 452 -12.83 -25.47 8.62
CA PRO A 452 -12.88 -26.19 7.35
C PRO A 452 -13.00 -27.69 7.64
N GLN A 453 -13.51 -28.45 6.66
CA GLN A 453 -13.76 -29.90 6.85
C GLN A 453 -12.63 -30.56 7.65
N VAL A 454 -12.97 -31.09 8.83
CA VAL A 454 -11.99 -31.81 9.65
C VAL A 454 -11.53 -33.04 8.88
N LEU A 455 -10.25 -33.05 8.52
CA LEU A 455 -9.63 -34.15 7.82
C LEU A 455 -9.35 -35.31 8.79
N PRO A 456 -9.45 -36.56 8.37
CA PRO A 456 -9.02 -37.68 9.21
C PRO A 456 -7.57 -37.48 9.65
N PRO A 457 -7.20 -37.74 10.93
CA PRO A 457 -5.86 -37.56 11.45
C PRO A 457 -4.89 -38.65 10.96
N THR A 458 -4.72 -38.73 9.63
CA THR A 458 -3.73 -39.63 9.00
C THR A 458 -2.32 -39.02 9.14
N PRO A 459 -1.25 -39.84 9.16
CA PRO A 459 0.12 -39.33 9.19
C PRO A 459 0.42 -38.31 8.07
N VAL A 460 -0.19 -38.48 6.89
CA VAL A 460 -0.04 -37.58 5.75
C VAL A 460 -0.72 -36.23 6.02
N ASN A 461 -1.95 -36.25 6.52
CA ASN A 461 -2.69 -35.02 6.83
C ASN A 461 -2.00 -34.23 7.95
N ILE A 462 -1.53 -34.91 9.00
CA ILE A 462 -0.76 -34.29 10.10
C ILE A 462 0.54 -33.66 9.55
N ALA A 463 1.28 -34.38 8.69
CA ALA A 463 2.49 -33.86 8.09
C ALA A 463 2.22 -32.65 7.18
N ASN A 464 1.14 -32.67 6.39
CA ASN A 464 0.74 -31.57 5.52
C ASN A 464 0.34 -30.33 6.33
N THR A 465 -0.46 -30.50 7.40
CA THR A 465 -0.83 -29.41 8.31
C THR A 465 0.42 -28.81 8.98
N PHE A 466 1.33 -29.65 9.49
CA PHE A 466 2.58 -29.17 10.06
C PHE A 466 3.41 -28.38 9.02
N ALA A 467 3.54 -28.90 7.81
CA ALA A 467 4.24 -28.20 6.73
C ALA A 467 3.58 -26.86 6.37
N SER A 468 2.23 -26.82 6.35
CA SER A 468 1.46 -25.58 6.12
C SER A 468 1.71 -24.56 7.21
N VAL A 469 1.58 -24.96 8.48
CA VAL A 469 1.84 -24.09 9.66
C VAL A 469 3.26 -23.51 9.63
N VAL A 470 4.27 -24.35 9.35
CA VAL A 470 5.66 -23.89 9.23
C VAL A 470 5.83 -22.92 8.06
N SER A 471 5.23 -23.23 6.91
CA SER A 471 5.27 -22.36 5.72
C SER A 471 4.62 -21.01 5.98
N THR A 472 3.45 -21.00 6.63
CA THR A 472 2.72 -19.78 6.99
C THR A 472 3.52 -18.94 7.99
N GLY A 473 4.06 -19.57 9.04
CA GLY A 473 4.94 -18.88 10.00
C GLY A 473 6.20 -18.30 9.35
N TYR A 474 6.80 -19.00 8.40
CA TYR A 474 7.95 -18.52 7.64
C TYR A 474 7.61 -17.35 6.72
N SER A 475 6.42 -17.32 6.15
CA SER A 475 5.99 -16.27 5.21
C SER A 475 6.00 -14.86 5.82
N VAL A 476 5.79 -14.75 7.14
CA VAL A 476 5.85 -13.46 7.87
C VAL A 476 7.25 -12.85 7.88
N LEU A 477 8.31 -13.67 7.77
CA LEU A 477 9.68 -13.17 7.78
C LEU A 477 10.06 -12.42 6.49
N LEU A 478 9.39 -12.69 5.38
CA LEU A 478 9.70 -12.04 4.09
C LEU A 478 9.35 -10.56 4.09
N PRO A 479 8.12 -10.13 4.43
CA PRO A 479 7.79 -8.69 4.53
C PRO A 479 8.74 -7.94 5.49
N THR A 480 9.09 -8.54 6.63
CA THR A 480 10.04 -7.96 7.59
C THR A 480 11.41 -7.72 6.94
N ALA A 481 11.96 -8.73 6.27
CA ALA A 481 13.24 -8.62 5.58
C ALA A 481 13.21 -7.57 4.47
N ASP A 482 12.11 -7.49 3.74
CA ASP A 482 11.89 -6.56 2.65
C ASP A 482 11.81 -5.12 3.13
N LEU A 483 11.05 -4.88 4.19
CA LEU A 483 10.96 -3.56 4.83
C LEU A 483 12.33 -3.12 5.38
N LEU A 484 13.06 -4.00 6.05
CA LEU A 484 14.42 -3.70 6.53
C LEU A 484 15.35 -3.37 5.36
N THR A 485 15.24 -4.09 4.25
CA THR A 485 16.00 -3.81 3.02
C THR A 485 15.61 -2.46 2.43
N ALA A 486 14.31 -2.15 2.35
CA ALA A 486 13.84 -0.87 1.87
C ALA A 486 14.34 0.30 2.73
N PHE A 487 14.33 0.17 4.06
CA PHE A 487 14.88 1.16 4.98
C PHE A 487 16.40 1.33 4.85
N ALA A 488 17.12 0.26 4.54
CA ALA A 488 18.57 0.31 4.39
C ALA A 488 19.03 0.81 3.00
N THR A 489 18.19 0.72 1.97
CA THR A 489 18.60 0.97 0.57
C THR A 489 17.70 1.98 -0.13
N THR A 490 16.47 1.61 -0.41
CA THR A 490 15.54 2.41 -1.24
C THR A 490 15.15 3.72 -0.56
N MET A 491 14.86 3.67 0.75
CA MET A 491 14.42 4.85 1.49
C MET A 491 15.48 5.95 1.62
N PRO A 492 16.74 5.67 2.01
CA PRO A 492 17.78 6.70 2.02
C PRO A 492 18.01 7.36 0.66
N ALA A 493 17.88 6.59 -0.40
CA ALA A 493 18.00 7.09 -1.75
C ALA A 493 16.81 7.99 -2.15
N TYR A 494 15.59 7.58 -1.80
CA TYR A 494 14.38 8.39 -1.98
C TYR A 494 14.45 9.69 -1.16
N ASP A 495 14.91 9.63 0.09
CA ASP A 495 15.11 10.79 0.96
C ASP A 495 16.12 11.78 0.39
N LEU A 496 17.25 11.27 -0.11
CA LEU A 496 18.25 12.10 -0.79
C LEU A 496 17.66 12.78 -2.03
N THR A 497 16.84 12.06 -2.77
CA THR A 497 16.13 12.56 -3.95
C THR A 497 15.19 13.71 -3.58
N LEU A 498 14.36 13.54 -2.55
CA LEU A 498 13.48 14.59 -2.04
C LEU A 498 14.28 15.81 -1.54
N PHE A 499 15.34 15.57 -0.76
CA PHE A 499 16.22 16.62 -0.26
C PHE A 499 16.78 17.47 -1.39
N LEU A 500 17.42 16.84 -2.38
CA LEU A 500 18.07 17.55 -3.48
C LEU A 500 17.05 18.28 -4.37
N SER A 501 15.88 17.70 -4.61
CA SER A 501 14.83 18.33 -5.42
C SER A 501 14.29 19.61 -4.77
N GLN A 502 14.06 19.59 -3.46
CA GLN A 502 13.57 20.75 -2.72
C GLN A 502 14.66 21.82 -2.54
N LEU A 503 15.91 21.39 -2.35
CA LEU A 503 17.06 22.31 -2.29
C LEU A 503 17.24 23.04 -3.62
N ALA A 504 17.11 22.36 -4.76
CA ALA A 504 17.18 22.95 -6.09
C ALA A 504 16.08 23.98 -6.35
N GLN A 505 14.92 23.85 -5.67
CA GLN A 505 13.81 24.81 -5.71
C GLN A 505 13.98 25.97 -4.71
N GLY A 506 15.06 25.98 -3.91
CA GLY A 506 15.28 26.97 -2.86
C GLY A 506 14.45 26.74 -1.58
N ASN A 507 13.77 25.62 -1.44
CA ASN A 507 12.89 25.29 -0.32
C ASN A 507 13.63 24.51 0.76
N LEU A 508 14.53 25.16 1.50
CA LEU A 508 15.37 24.50 2.52
C LEU A 508 14.54 23.80 3.61
N ARG A 509 13.42 24.38 4.03
CA ARG A 509 12.51 23.76 5.01
C ARG A 509 11.97 22.45 4.47
N SER A 510 11.37 22.44 3.30
CA SER A 510 10.83 21.23 2.66
C SER A 510 11.90 20.21 2.33
N ALA A 511 13.14 20.65 2.03
CA ALA A 511 14.27 19.76 1.80
C ALA A 511 14.61 18.90 3.04
N ILE A 512 14.37 19.42 4.24
CA ILE A 512 14.59 18.69 5.49
C ILE A 512 13.32 17.92 5.91
N GLU A 513 12.16 18.58 5.85
CA GLU A 513 10.91 18.03 6.38
C GLU A 513 10.36 16.84 5.55
N LEU A 514 10.42 16.91 4.22
CA LEU A 514 9.83 15.87 3.36
C LEU A 514 10.55 14.53 3.46
N PRO A 515 11.89 14.42 3.45
CA PRO A 515 12.58 13.15 3.70
C PRO A 515 12.21 12.53 5.04
N LEU A 516 12.24 13.34 6.12
CA LEU A 516 11.87 12.85 7.46
C LEU A 516 10.41 12.37 7.53
N ALA A 517 9.51 13.10 6.87
CA ALA A 517 8.09 12.72 6.81
C ALA A 517 7.89 11.43 5.99
N ALA A 518 8.62 11.27 4.89
CA ALA A 518 8.56 10.08 4.05
C ALA A 518 9.09 8.84 4.80
N THR A 519 10.23 8.97 5.49
CA THR A 519 10.78 7.90 6.36
C THR A 519 9.82 7.54 7.49
N ALA A 520 9.23 8.53 8.18
CA ALA A 520 8.21 8.28 9.21
C ALA A 520 6.96 7.60 8.62
N GLY A 521 6.53 8.03 7.44
CA GLY A 521 5.42 7.42 6.72
C GLY A 521 5.69 5.96 6.34
N LEU A 522 6.87 5.66 5.80
CA LEU A 522 7.23 4.27 5.51
C LEU A 522 7.29 3.42 6.79
N ALA A 523 7.74 3.98 7.92
CA ALA A 523 7.72 3.26 9.19
C ALA A 523 6.29 2.95 9.66
N ALA A 524 5.37 3.90 9.54
CA ALA A 524 3.96 3.68 9.85
C ALA A 524 3.33 2.62 8.93
N LEU A 525 3.57 2.72 7.62
CA LEU A 525 3.08 1.76 6.62
C LEU A 525 3.70 0.38 6.80
N GLY A 526 5.01 0.32 7.08
CA GLY A 526 5.71 -0.93 7.36
C GLY A 526 5.16 -1.64 8.59
N GLY A 527 4.96 -0.90 9.68
CA GLY A 527 4.32 -1.45 10.88
C GLY A 527 2.90 -1.96 10.62
N MET A 528 2.15 -1.30 9.76
CA MET A 528 0.83 -1.74 9.33
C MET A 528 0.89 -3.04 8.52
N ILE A 529 1.77 -3.12 7.51
CA ILE A 529 1.95 -4.32 6.68
C ILE A 529 2.32 -5.52 7.55
N GLU A 530 3.28 -5.33 8.47
CA GLU A 530 3.69 -6.35 9.43
C GLU A 530 2.54 -6.80 10.33
N PHE A 531 1.78 -5.85 10.89
CA PHE A 531 0.64 -6.17 11.73
C PHE A 531 -0.38 -7.03 10.98
N ILE A 532 -0.75 -6.63 9.76
CA ILE A 532 -1.72 -7.38 8.93
C ILE A 532 -1.16 -8.76 8.59
N ALA A 533 0.11 -8.86 8.16
CA ALA A 533 0.74 -10.13 7.81
C ALA A 533 0.78 -11.12 9.01
N VAL A 534 1.09 -10.62 10.21
CA VAL A 534 1.08 -11.44 11.43
C VAL A 534 -0.32 -11.92 11.78
N VAL A 535 -1.33 -11.06 11.66
CA VAL A 535 -2.72 -11.42 11.99
C VAL A 535 -3.27 -12.44 10.99
N GLU A 536 -3.01 -12.26 9.69
CA GLU A 536 -3.39 -13.23 8.64
C GLU A 536 -2.69 -14.58 8.85
N ALA A 537 -1.39 -14.58 9.07
CA ALA A 537 -0.66 -15.81 9.34
C ALA A 537 -1.16 -16.54 10.59
N ALA A 538 -1.51 -15.80 11.64
CA ALA A 538 -2.08 -16.39 12.85
C ALA A 538 -3.46 -17.03 12.57
N ALA A 539 -4.31 -16.40 11.76
CA ALA A 539 -5.60 -16.94 11.38
C ALA A 539 -5.46 -18.22 10.54
N ASP A 540 -4.57 -18.22 9.55
CA ASP A 540 -4.27 -19.39 8.71
C ASP A 540 -3.75 -20.56 9.55
N ILE A 541 -2.82 -20.30 10.49
CA ILE A 541 -2.28 -21.34 11.39
C ILE A 541 -3.40 -21.96 12.23
N VAL A 542 -4.31 -21.13 12.77
CA VAL A 542 -5.44 -21.64 13.57
C VAL A 542 -6.35 -22.51 12.71
N GLN A 543 -6.67 -22.08 11.47
CA GLN A 543 -7.49 -22.88 10.56
C GLN A 543 -6.82 -24.22 10.20
N ASP A 544 -5.51 -24.19 9.93
CA ASP A 544 -4.74 -25.40 9.65
C ASP A 544 -4.81 -26.39 10.82
N LEU A 545 -4.61 -25.94 12.05
CA LEU A 545 -4.70 -26.78 13.24
C LEU A 545 -6.10 -27.33 13.47
N GLN A 546 -7.13 -26.49 13.31
CA GLN A 546 -8.53 -26.91 13.40
C GLN A 546 -8.89 -27.95 12.34
N SER A 547 -8.25 -27.91 11.15
CA SER A 547 -8.49 -28.87 10.07
C SER A 547 -8.15 -30.32 10.45
N ILE A 548 -7.32 -30.56 11.46
CA ILE A 548 -6.95 -31.88 11.98
C ILE A 548 -7.47 -32.15 13.40
N GLY A 549 -8.34 -31.26 13.92
CA GLY A 549 -8.97 -31.42 15.23
C GLY A 549 -8.09 -30.99 16.43
N LEU A 550 -7.11 -30.10 16.20
CA LEU A 550 -6.27 -29.48 17.25
C LEU A 550 -6.68 -28.05 17.55
#